data_c1bc7091956aecd7fb235f305b14d1f7
#
_entry.id   c1bc7091956aecd7fb235f305b14d1f7
#
_cell.length_a   1.000
_cell.length_b   1.000
_cell.length_c   1.000
_cell.angle_alpha   90.00
_cell.angle_beta   90.00
_cell.angle_gamma   90.00
#
_symmetry.space_group_name_H-M   'P 1'
#
loop_
_entity.id
_entity.type
_entity.pdbx_description
1 polymer ?
#
loop_
_entity_poly.entity_id
_entity_poly.type
_entity_poly.pdbx_seq_one_letter_code
_entity_poly.pdbx_strand_id
1 'polypeptide(L)'
;MTSEDTLDKVRELPIESIVEPYVKLSRDGRLNMKGLCPFHSEKTPSFSLNLSKNLYHCFGCNRGGDGIRFIMEKENLSFTDAVHFLAKQHGIPVDYEKEEEQSGEAIAEQKHKESLLAALDILQTFFVDSLRLATTEDSWNARCYAYNRWPEDFCSEAGLGYAPKDSNAFRDYCQQKGLKEELLFELGMLKRKEDGTSYPMFRERIMIPIRNRWGRIIAYTARYIGANPHAPKYINSATSVLYTNPRNTDRITRFGNAMN
;
A
#
# COMPACT_ATOMS: atom_id res chain seq x y z
N MET A 1 14.87 -15.87 1.26
CA MET A 1 13.44 -16.17 1.52
C MET A 1 13.32 -17.32 2.50
N THR A 2 12.21 -17.47 3.22
CA THR A 2 11.96 -18.65 4.06
C THR A 2 11.84 -19.87 3.14
N SER A 3 12.50 -20.99 3.43
CA SER A 3 12.47 -22.18 2.58
C SER A 3 11.05 -22.73 2.42
N GLU A 4 10.74 -23.36 1.28
CA GLU A 4 9.45 -24.02 1.05
C GLU A 4 9.18 -25.06 2.14
N ASP A 5 10.20 -25.79 2.59
CA ASP A 5 10.09 -26.78 3.67
C ASP A 5 9.64 -26.14 5.00
N THR A 6 10.19 -24.99 5.38
CA THR A 6 9.73 -24.24 6.57
C THR A 6 8.30 -23.75 6.39
N LEU A 7 7.95 -23.26 5.21
CA LEU A 7 6.61 -22.77 4.91
C LEU A 7 5.57 -23.89 4.97
N ASP A 8 5.88 -25.05 4.42
CA ASP A 8 4.99 -26.21 4.44
C ASP A 8 4.77 -26.72 5.87
N LYS A 9 5.84 -26.83 6.67
CA LYS A 9 5.73 -27.18 8.10
C LYS A 9 4.87 -26.17 8.88
N VAL A 10 4.96 -24.88 8.59
CA VAL A 10 4.12 -23.87 9.23
C VAL A 10 2.65 -23.97 8.77
N ARG A 11 2.40 -24.30 7.51
CA ARG A 11 1.03 -24.52 6.98
C ARG A 11 0.36 -25.75 7.57
N GLU A 12 1.12 -26.77 7.90
CA GLU A 12 0.63 -28.01 8.53
C GLU A 12 0.29 -27.84 10.02
N LEU A 13 0.69 -26.73 10.65
CA LEU A 13 0.33 -26.46 12.04
C LEU A 13 -1.20 -26.48 12.21
N PRO A 14 -1.72 -27.20 13.23
CA PRO A 14 -3.15 -27.19 13.51
C PRO A 14 -3.63 -25.78 13.85
N ILE A 15 -4.65 -25.30 13.15
CA ILE A 15 -5.18 -23.95 13.36
C ILE A 15 -5.65 -23.72 14.79
N GLU A 16 -6.12 -24.77 15.45
CA GLU A 16 -6.49 -24.77 16.85
C GLU A 16 -5.32 -24.28 17.75
N SER A 17 -4.13 -24.82 17.57
CA SER A 17 -2.94 -24.45 18.36
C SER A 17 -2.48 -23.02 18.12
N ILE A 18 -2.75 -22.47 16.93
CA ILE A 18 -2.43 -21.08 16.57
C ILE A 18 -3.44 -20.11 17.21
N VAL A 19 -4.72 -20.49 17.25
CA VAL A 19 -5.82 -19.61 17.66
C VAL A 19 -6.10 -19.66 19.16
N GLU A 20 -5.88 -20.78 19.83
CA GLU A 20 -6.14 -20.96 21.29
C GLU A 20 -5.54 -19.86 22.17
N PRO A 21 -4.32 -19.34 21.93
CA PRO A 21 -3.76 -18.26 22.74
C PRO A 21 -4.56 -16.95 22.68
N TYR A 22 -5.37 -16.76 21.66
CA TYR A 22 -6.11 -15.52 21.37
C TYR A 22 -7.62 -15.62 21.61
N VAL A 23 -8.17 -16.83 21.48
CA VAL A 23 -9.62 -17.05 21.50
C VAL A 23 -9.96 -18.23 22.39
N LYS A 24 -10.85 -18.02 23.36
CA LYS A 24 -11.41 -19.12 24.13
C LYS A 24 -12.36 -19.93 23.25
N LEU A 25 -11.92 -21.11 22.84
CA LEU A 25 -12.64 -21.98 21.94
C LEU A 25 -13.52 -22.99 22.67
N SER A 26 -14.66 -23.31 22.12
CA SER A 26 -15.55 -24.39 22.55
C SER A 26 -15.89 -25.30 21.38
N ARG A 27 -16.09 -26.59 21.61
CA ARG A 27 -16.43 -27.54 20.54
C ARG A 27 -17.82 -27.25 19.96
N ASP A 28 -17.91 -27.28 18.64
CA ASP A 28 -19.15 -27.17 17.88
C ASP A 28 -19.25 -28.32 16.88
N GLY A 29 -19.60 -29.50 17.44
CA GLY A 29 -19.60 -30.75 16.70
C GLY A 29 -18.21 -31.42 16.67
N ARG A 30 -18.02 -32.36 15.73
CA ARG A 30 -16.85 -33.25 15.69
C ARG A 30 -15.59 -32.59 15.10
N LEU A 31 -15.81 -31.70 14.15
CA LEU A 31 -14.71 -31.11 13.34
C LEU A 31 -14.65 -29.58 13.39
N ASN A 32 -15.47 -28.95 14.23
CA ASN A 32 -15.51 -27.50 14.31
C ASN A 32 -15.38 -27.03 15.77
N MET A 33 -14.82 -25.83 15.92
CA MET A 33 -14.78 -25.10 17.19
C MET A 33 -15.32 -23.69 17.00
N LYS A 34 -15.88 -23.11 18.05
CA LYS A 34 -16.42 -21.76 18.05
C LYS A 34 -15.88 -20.92 19.20
N GLY A 35 -15.78 -19.61 18.97
CA GLY A 35 -15.41 -18.61 19.97
C GLY A 35 -15.86 -17.23 19.61
N LEU A 36 -15.60 -16.25 20.50
CA LEU A 36 -15.78 -14.85 20.19
C LEU A 36 -14.67 -14.38 19.23
N CYS A 37 -15.04 -13.59 18.24
CA CYS A 37 -14.10 -13.12 17.25
C CYS A 37 -13.04 -12.17 17.84
N PRO A 38 -11.74 -12.39 17.57
CA PRO A 38 -10.69 -11.51 18.08
C PRO A 38 -10.49 -10.25 17.23
N PHE A 39 -11.24 -10.11 16.13
CA PHE A 39 -11.09 -9.02 15.15
C PHE A 39 -12.22 -7.99 15.22
N HIS A 40 -13.33 -8.28 15.92
CA HIS A 40 -14.42 -7.34 16.16
C HIS A 40 -15.09 -7.66 17.48
N SER A 41 -15.78 -6.68 18.03
CA SER A 41 -16.48 -6.82 19.32
C SER A 41 -17.85 -7.48 19.11
N GLU A 42 -18.10 -8.61 19.81
CA GLU A 42 -19.37 -9.34 19.76
C GLU A 42 -19.71 -9.98 21.11
N LYS A 43 -20.99 -10.31 21.33
CA LYS A 43 -21.46 -10.99 22.54
C LYS A 43 -21.80 -12.47 22.31
N THR A 44 -22.03 -12.84 21.07
CA THR A 44 -22.38 -14.22 20.66
C THR A 44 -21.28 -14.77 19.75
N PRO A 45 -20.81 -16.01 19.97
CA PRO A 45 -19.75 -16.59 19.20
C PRO A 45 -20.09 -16.70 17.70
N SER A 46 -19.37 -15.99 16.86
CA SER A 46 -19.49 -16.07 15.39
C SER A 46 -18.18 -16.51 14.71
N PHE A 47 -17.10 -16.63 15.47
CA PHE A 47 -15.82 -17.11 14.98
C PHE A 47 -15.77 -18.64 15.02
N SER A 48 -15.54 -19.28 13.88
CA SER A 48 -15.53 -20.72 13.72
C SER A 48 -14.20 -21.23 13.17
N LEU A 49 -13.69 -22.33 13.71
CA LEU A 49 -12.60 -23.10 13.14
C LEU A 49 -13.15 -24.36 12.49
N ASN A 50 -12.64 -24.70 11.31
CA ASN A 50 -12.82 -25.99 10.67
C ASN A 50 -11.51 -26.76 10.75
N LEU A 51 -11.44 -27.75 11.63
CA LEU A 51 -10.22 -28.50 11.93
C LEU A 51 -9.79 -29.40 10.76
N SER A 52 -10.74 -29.91 9.97
CA SER A 52 -10.43 -30.77 8.81
C SER A 52 -9.85 -29.99 7.64
N LYS A 53 -10.24 -28.73 7.49
CA LYS A 53 -9.74 -27.83 6.43
C LYS A 53 -8.58 -26.94 6.90
N ASN A 54 -8.29 -26.95 8.18
CA ASN A 54 -7.28 -26.10 8.82
C ASN A 54 -7.51 -24.61 8.57
N LEU A 55 -8.80 -24.16 8.60
CA LEU A 55 -9.23 -22.81 8.29
C LEU A 55 -10.09 -22.21 9.39
N TYR A 56 -10.05 -20.87 9.53
CA TYR A 56 -11.03 -20.13 10.32
C TYR A 56 -11.96 -19.32 9.42
N HIS A 57 -13.15 -19.02 9.93
CA HIS A 57 -14.09 -18.07 9.36
C HIS A 57 -14.93 -17.42 10.44
N CYS A 58 -15.10 -16.11 10.36
CA CYS A 58 -16.00 -15.36 11.23
C CYS A 58 -17.27 -14.96 10.46
N PHE A 59 -18.42 -15.46 10.91
CA PHE A 59 -19.72 -15.15 10.31
C PHE A 59 -20.23 -13.74 10.66
N GLY A 60 -19.59 -13.04 11.63
CA GLY A 60 -19.91 -11.67 12.00
C GLY A 60 -19.23 -10.63 11.13
N CYS A 61 -17.90 -10.72 10.97
CA CYS A 61 -17.13 -9.74 10.19
C CYS A 61 -16.59 -10.29 8.84
N ASN A 62 -16.96 -11.50 8.48
CA ASN A 62 -16.60 -12.19 7.23
C ASN A 62 -15.09 -12.38 6.97
N ARG A 63 -14.25 -12.25 8.02
CA ARG A 63 -12.82 -12.57 7.95
C ARG A 63 -12.62 -14.08 7.97
N GLY A 64 -11.64 -14.55 7.21
CA GLY A 64 -11.33 -15.98 7.13
C GLY A 64 -10.02 -16.25 6.43
N GLY A 65 -9.44 -17.43 6.71
CA GLY A 65 -8.17 -17.85 6.14
C GLY A 65 -7.55 -19.02 6.90
N ASP A 66 -6.27 -19.24 6.65
CA ASP A 66 -5.42 -20.21 7.36
C ASP A 66 -4.78 -19.61 8.63
N GLY A 67 -3.95 -20.39 9.32
CA GLY A 67 -3.24 -19.94 10.52
C GLY A 67 -2.25 -18.81 10.27
N ILE A 68 -1.59 -18.78 9.12
CA ILE A 68 -0.66 -17.70 8.77
C ILE A 68 -1.44 -16.39 8.61
N ARG A 69 -2.56 -16.43 7.88
CA ARG A 69 -3.40 -15.25 7.70
C ARG A 69 -4.01 -14.76 9.01
N PHE A 70 -4.36 -15.68 9.92
CA PHE A 70 -4.84 -15.32 11.26
C PHE A 70 -3.79 -14.49 12.01
N ILE A 71 -2.54 -14.92 12.03
CA ILE A 71 -1.44 -14.20 12.70
C ILE A 71 -1.11 -12.88 11.99
N MET A 72 -1.09 -12.86 10.66
CA MET A 72 -0.91 -11.60 9.90
C MET A 72 -1.92 -10.53 10.31
N GLU A 73 -3.19 -10.90 10.40
CA GLU A 73 -4.28 -9.97 10.76
C GLU A 73 -4.30 -9.65 12.26
N LYS A 74 -3.94 -10.60 13.14
CA LYS A 74 -4.00 -10.42 14.58
C LYS A 74 -2.83 -9.62 15.13
N GLU A 75 -1.61 -9.91 14.64
CA GLU A 75 -0.37 -9.27 15.08
C GLU A 75 0.08 -8.13 14.14
N ASN A 76 -0.70 -7.86 13.08
CA ASN A 76 -0.36 -6.87 12.05
C ASN A 76 1.03 -7.10 11.42
N LEU A 77 1.33 -8.36 11.11
CA LEU A 77 2.61 -8.80 10.57
C LEU A 77 2.56 -8.97 9.04
N SER A 78 3.72 -8.84 8.39
CA SER A 78 3.87 -9.29 7.01
C SER A 78 3.76 -10.83 6.92
N PHE A 79 3.57 -11.37 5.70
CA PHE A 79 3.53 -12.81 5.49
C PHE A 79 4.80 -13.51 6.01
N THR A 80 5.97 -12.98 5.68
CA THR A 80 7.26 -13.52 6.09
C THR A 80 7.42 -13.46 7.60
N ASP A 81 7.06 -12.34 8.24
CA ASP A 81 7.15 -12.18 9.69
C ASP A 81 6.17 -13.10 10.42
N ALA A 82 4.97 -13.30 9.88
CA ALA A 82 3.99 -14.25 10.46
C ALA A 82 4.48 -15.70 10.37
N VAL A 83 5.10 -16.09 9.27
CA VAL A 83 5.73 -17.42 9.12
C VAL A 83 6.85 -17.60 10.14
N HIS A 84 7.74 -16.62 10.29
CA HIS A 84 8.82 -16.66 11.28
C HIS A 84 8.29 -16.69 12.73
N PHE A 85 7.26 -15.91 13.00
CA PHE A 85 6.59 -15.88 14.30
C PHE A 85 6.06 -17.27 14.68
N LEU A 86 5.30 -17.90 13.77
CA LEU A 86 4.74 -19.23 13.97
C LEU A 86 5.83 -20.29 14.08
N ALA A 87 6.83 -20.25 13.22
CA ALA A 87 7.96 -21.17 13.25
C ALA A 87 8.68 -21.11 14.63
N LYS A 88 8.96 -19.90 15.11
CA LYS A 88 9.59 -19.68 16.42
C LYS A 88 8.71 -20.18 17.58
N GLN A 89 7.40 -19.90 17.53
CA GLN A 89 6.47 -20.27 18.58
C GLN A 89 6.29 -21.79 18.69
N HIS A 90 6.34 -22.49 17.55
CA HIS A 90 6.16 -23.93 17.47
C HIS A 90 7.47 -24.74 17.35
N GLY A 91 8.62 -24.09 17.54
CA GLY A 91 9.93 -24.76 17.53
C GLY A 91 10.32 -25.34 16.16
N ILE A 92 9.75 -24.82 15.08
CA ILE A 92 10.13 -25.21 13.73
C ILE A 92 11.44 -24.49 13.38
N PRO A 93 12.52 -25.21 13.03
CA PRO A 93 13.73 -24.55 12.57
C PRO A 93 13.42 -23.76 11.30
N VAL A 94 13.80 -22.49 11.31
CA VAL A 94 13.66 -21.64 10.11
C VAL A 94 14.90 -21.93 9.26
N ASP A 95 14.75 -22.82 8.31
CA ASP A 95 15.73 -22.97 7.27
C ASP A 95 15.52 -21.79 6.29
N TYR A 96 16.45 -20.86 6.33
CA TYR A 96 16.61 -19.92 5.23
C TYR A 96 17.09 -20.78 4.05
N GLU A 97 16.34 -20.80 2.96
CA GLU A 97 16.96 -21.19 1.69
C GLU A 97 18.30 -20.49 1.73
N LYS A 98 19.41 -21.27 1.68
CA LYS A 98 20.74 -20.68 1.47
C LYS A 98 20.49 -19.63 0.42
N GLU A 99 20.70 -18.36 0.77
CA GLU A 99 20.65 -17.30 -0.21
C GLU A 99 21.46 -17.88 -1.38
N GLU A 100 20.76 -18.44 -2.38
CA GLU A 100 21.36 -18.55 -3.69
C GLU A 100 21.91 -17.16 -3.86
N GLU A 101 23.22 -17.02 -3.94
CA GLU A 101 23.91 -15.73 -4.01
C GLU A 101 23.02 -14.85 -4.88
N GLN A 102 22.16 -14.05 -4.20
CA GLN A 102 21.25 -13.17 -4.95
C GLN A 102 22.21 -12.41 -5.81
N SER A 103 22.15 -12.66 -7.10
CA SER A 103 23.12 -12.09 -8.00
C SER A 103 23.20 -10.64 -7.62
N GLY A 104 24.41 -10.05 -7.55
CA GLY A 104 24.55 -8.67 -7.09
C GLY A 104 23.54 -7.74 -7.76
N GLU A 105 23.00 -8.14 -8.90
CA GLU A 105 21.89 -7.55 -9.65
C GLU A 105 20.53 -7.61 -8.91
N ALA A 106 20.16 -8.74 -8.29
CA ALA A 106 18.88 -8.85 -7.56
C ALA A 106 18.87 -7.99 -6.29
N ILE A 107 20.01 -7.94 -5.58
CA ILE A 107 20.19 -7.06 -4.42
C ILE A 107 20.13 -5.59 -4.85
N ALA A 108 20.77 -5.25 -5.98
CA ALA A 108 20.75 -3.90 -6.53
C ALA A 108 19.35 -3.49 -6.97
N GLU A 109 18.58 -4.39 -7.61
CA GLU A 109 17.20 -4.17 -8.01
C GLU A 109 16.27 -3.96 -6.80
N GLN A 110 16.41 -4.78 -5.77
CA GLN A 110 15.62 -4.63 -4.54
C GLN A 110 15.92 -3.29 -3.86
N LYS A 111 17.19 -2.94 -3.70
CA LYS A 111 17.62 -1.67 -3.13
C LYS A 111 17.13 -0.48 -3.95
N HIS A 112 17.10 -0.62 -5.28
CA HIS A 112 16.57 0.39 -6.17
C HIS A 112 15.06 0.59 -5.98
N LYS A 113 14.27 -0.50 -5.93
CA LYS A 113 12.82 -0.46 -5.61
C LYS A 113 12.54 0.22 -4.27
N GLU A 114 13.34 -0.08 -3.25
CA GLU A 114 13.21 0.55 -1.94
C GLU A 114 13.50 2.06 -1.99
N SER A 115 14.50 2.47 -2.77
CA SER A 115 14.81 3.88 -2.97
C SER A 115 13.67 4.64 -3.66
N LEU A 116 13.02 4.04 -4.64
CA LEU A 116 11.84 4.61 -5.31
C LEU A 116 10.65 4.73 -4.35
N LEU A 117 10.39 3.71 -3.53
CA LEU A 117 9.32 3.75 -2.53
C LEU A 117 9.58 4.82 -1.47
N ALA A 118 10.81 4.94 -0.97
CA ALA A 118 11.19 6.00 -0.04
C ALA A 118 11.03 7.40 -0.64
N ALA A 119 11.37 7.57 -1.93
CA ALA A 119 11.15 8.83 -2.63
C ALA A 119 9.66 9.18 -2.73
N LEU A 120 8.77 8.20 -3.00
CA LEU A 120 7.32 8.41 -3.02
C LEU A 120 6.76 8.79 -1.65
N ASP A 121 7.25 8.22 -0.56
CA ASP A 121 6.83 8.58 0.80
C ASP A 121 7.23 10.04 1.15
N ILE A 122 8.42 10.48 0.72
CA ILE A 122 8.86 11.87 0.87
C ILE A 122 7.97 12.81 0.04
N LEU A 123 7.69 12.47 -1.22
CA LEU A 123 6.84 13.25 -2.11
C LEU A 123 5.40 13.32 -1.62
N GLN A 124 4.89 12.25 -1.01
CA GLN A 124 3.57 12.24 -0.40
C GLN A 124 3.44 13.31 0.68
N THR A 125 4.46 13.45 1.53
CA THR A 125 4.48 14.50 2.55
C THR A 125 4.37 15.90 1.93
N PHE A 126 5.14 16.17 0.87
CA PHE A 126 5.06 17.44 0.14
C PHE A 126 3.66 17.74 -0.38
N PHE A 127 3.04 16.77 -1.07
CA PHE A 127 1.72 16.98 -1.67
C PHE A 127 0.63 17.15 -0.60
N VAL A 128 0.66 16.32 0.45
CA VAL A 128 -0.31 16.44 1.56
C VAL A 128 -0.16 17.77 2.28
N ASP A 129 1.06 18.20 2.59
CA ASP A 129 1.30 19.47 3.26
C ASP A 129 0.92 20.66 2.38
N SER A 130 1.18 20.59 1.07
CA SER A 130 0.73 21.62 0.12
C SER A 130 -0.78 21.80 0.09
N LEU A 131 -1.55 20.73 0.24
CA LEU A 131 -3.02 20.79 0.35
C LEU A 131 -3.47 21.25 1.73
N ARG A 132 -2.90 20.65 2.79
CA ARG A 132 -3.34 20.84 4.19
C ARG A 132 -2.99 22.21 4.73
N LEU A 133 -1.75 22.65 4.53
CA LEU A 133 -1.27 23.96 5.05
C LEU A 133 -1.78 25.13 4.21
N ALA A 134 -1.97 24.92 2.89
CA ALA A 134 -2.56 25.88 1.97
C ALA A 134 -1.98 27.30 2.11
N THR A 135 -0.64 27.40 2.10
CA THR A 135 0.10 28.64 2.38
C THR A 135 0.11 29.64 1.23
N THR A 136 -0.33 29.21 0.05
CA THR A 136 -0.43 30.05 -1.17
C THR A 136 -1.87 30.11 -1.65
N GLU A 137 -2.22 31.12 -2.46
CA GLU A 137 -3.57 31.29 -2.98
C GLU A 137 -4.02 30.07 -3.81
N ASP A 138 -3.14 29.54 -4.65
CA ASP A 138 -3.45 28.35 -5.46
C ASP A 138 -3.65 27.09 -4.62
N SER A 139 -2.86 26.90 -3.56
CA SER A 139 -3.04 25.78 -2.63
C SER A 139 -4.29 25.93 -1.75
N TRP A 140 -4.67 27.16 -1.38
CA TRP A 140 -5.94 27.45 -0.72
C TRP A 140 -7.14 27.10 -1.62
N ASN A 141 -7.11 27.55 -2.86
CA ASN A 141 -8.15 27.21 -3.86
C ASN A 141 -8.25 25.70 -4.08
N ALA A 142 -7.09 24.99 -4.09
CA ALA A 142 -7.06 23.55 -4.20
C ALA A 142 -7.70 22.86 -3.00
N ARG A 143 -7.45 23.36 -1.77
CA ARG A 143 -8.07 22.85 -0.54
C ARG A 143 -9.58 23.07 -0.54
N CYS A 144 -10.02 24.26 -0.87
CA CYS A 144 -11.46 24.56 -1.01
C CYS A 144 -12.12 23.65 -2.06
N TYR A 145 -11.47 23.44 -3.21
CA TYR A 145 -11.96 22.52 -4.23
C TYR A 145 -12.07 21.06 -3.71
N ALA A 146 -11.03 20.58 -3.03
CA ALA A 146 -11.01 19.21 -2.51
C ALA A 146 -12.10 19.00 -1.45
N TYR A 147 -12.20 19.89 -0.44
CA TYR A 147 -13.10 19.75 0.68
C TYR A 147 -14.60 20.03 0.33
N ASN A 148 -14.85 20.78 -0.74
CA ASN A 148 -16.20 20.90 -1.30
C ASN A 148 -16.66 19.64 -2.06
N ARG A 149 -15.71 18.80 -2.50
CA ARG A 149 -16.01 17.59 -3.26
C ARG A 149 -15.99 16.32 -2.41
N TRP A 150 -15.14 16.26 -1.42
CA TRP A 150 -14.95 15.10 -0.53
C TRP A 150 -14.86 15.56 0.92
N PRO A 151 -15.39 14.81 1.87
CA PRO A 151 -15.23 15.09 3.30
C PRO A 151 -13.75 15.22 3.68
N GLU A 152 -13.45 16.07 4.66
CA GLU A 152 -12.06 16.35 5.08
C GLU A 152 -11.36 15.11 5.67
N ASP A 153 -12.10 14.31 6.45
CA ASP A 153 -11.65 13.04 6.98
C ASP A 153 -11.26 12.06 5.84
N PHE A 154 -12.12 11.93 4.82
CA PHE A 154 -11.80 11.14 3.64
C PHE A 154 -10.54 11.66 2.92
N CYS A 155 -10.40 12.98 2.73
CA CYS A 155 -9.21 13.56 2.09
C CYS A 155 -7.93 13.19 2.86
N SER A 156 -8.00 13.19 4.18
CA SER A 156 -6.89 12.85 5.07
C SER A 156 -6.56 11.36 5.04
N GLU A 157 -7.55 10.49 5.17
CA GLU A 157 -7.38 9.03 5.14
C GLU A 157 -6.90 8.51 3.78
N ALA A 158 -7.46 9.05 2.69
CA ALA A 158 -7.03 8.73 1.33
C ALA A 158 -5.63 9.29 1.02
N GLY A 159 -5.13 10.24 1.83
CA GLY A 159 -3.86 10.91 1.62
C GLY A 159 -3.87 11.82 0.40
N LEU A 160 -4.98 12.55 0.17
CA LEU A 160 -5.05 13.51 -0.93
C LEU A 160 -4.04 14.63 -0.72
N GLY A 161 -3.41 15.07 -1.82
CA GLY A 161 -2.44 16.15 -1.81
C GLY A 161 -2.66 17.14 -2.94
N TYR A 162 -1.80 18.13 -3.02
CA TYR A 162 -1.82 19.12 -4.09
C TYR A 162 -0.43 19.31 -4.69
N ALA A 163 -0.34 19.32 -6.01
CA ALA A 163 0.85 19.72 -6.76
C ALA A 163 0.71 21.19 -7.14
N PRO A 164 1.48 22.11 -6.52
CA PRO A 164 1.36 23.56 -6.74
C PRO A 164 1.63 23.97 -8.18
N LYS A 165 1.15 25.15 -8.53
CA LYS A 165 1.44 25.81 -9.81
C LYS A 165 2.91 26.15 -9.93
N ASP A 166 3.52 26.64 -8.83
CA ASP A 166 4.94 26.98 -8.79
C ASP A 166 5.80 25.72 -8.80
N SER A 167 6.53 25.55 -9.89
CA SER A 167 7.46 24.44 -10.08
C SER A 167 8.69 24.52 -9.19
N ASN A 168 9.05 25.71 -8.69
CA ASN A 168 10.24 25.89 -7.84
C ASN A 168 10.00 25.28 -6.46
N ALA A 169 8.81 25.47 -5.88
CA ALA A 169 8.46 24.87 -4.59
C ALA A 169 8.69 23.35 -4.56
N PHE A 170 8.32 22.64 -5.64
CA PHE A 170 8.56 21.21 -5.77
C PHE A 170 10.06 20.89 -5.87
N ARG A 171 10.80 21.63 -6.69
CA ARG A 171 12.24 21.42 -6.89
C ARG A 171 13.05 21.68 -5.63
N ASP A 172 12.77 22.79 -4.98
CA ASP A 172 13.46 23.21 -3.74
C ASP A 172 13.23 22.16 -2.65
N TYR A 173 11.99 21.65 -2.53
CA TYR A 173 11.68 20.57 -1.61
C TYR A 173 12.44 19.27 -1.94
N CYS A 174 12.45 18.85 -3.19
CA CYS A 174 13.19 17.66 -3.61
C CYS A 174 14.69 17.80 -3.34
N GLN A 175 15.27 18.97 -3.63
CA GLN A 175 16.66 19.27 -3.36
C GLN A 175 16.97 19.24 -1.86
N GLN A 176 16.14 19.89 -1.05
CA GLN A 176 16.27 19.90 0.41
C GLN A 176 16.21 18.48 1.01
N LYS A 177 15.39 17.61 0.44
CA LYS A 177 15.27 16.21 0.86
C LYS A 177 16.30 15.28 0.24
N GLY A 178 17.20 15.79 -0.60
CA GLY A 178 18.26 14.99 -1.24
C GLY A 178 17.73 13.99 -2.28
N LEU A 179 16.54 14.23 -2.87
CA LEU A 179 15.98 13.38 -3.92
C LEU A 179 16.75 13.59 -5.22
N LYS A 180 17.29 12.51 -5.77
CA LYS A 180 18.00 12.52 -7.05
C LYS A 180 17.01 12.67 -8.21
N GLU A 181 17.38 13.49 -9.20
CA GLU A 181 16.53 13.70 -10.39
C GLU A 181 16.24 12.41 -11.16
N GLU A 182 17.18 11.46 -11.19
CA GLU A 182 17.01 10.17 -11.88
C GLU A 182 15.81 9.41 -11.32
N LEU A 183 15.66 9.35 -9.98
CA LEU A 183 14.51 8.73 -9.33
C LEU A 183 13.21 9.47 -9.67
N LEU A 184 13.25 10.79 -9.72
CA LEU A 184 12.07 11.60 -10.06
C LEU A 184 11.65 11.43 -11.53
N PHE A 185 12.58 11.22 -12.45
CA PHE A 185 12.28 10.87 -13.84
C PHE A 185 11.66 9.48 -13.94
N GLU A 186 12.23 8.50 -13.26
CA GLU A 186 11.73 7.12 -13.28
C GLU A 186 10.33 7.02 -12.66
N LEU A 187 10.06 7.75 -11.58
CA LEU A 187 8.72 7.86 -10.98
C LEU A 187 7.74 8.68 -11.81
N GLY A 188 8.21 9.32 -12.91
CA GLY A 188 7.39 10.19 -13.75
C GLY A 188 6.98 11.48 -13.07
N MET A 189 7.73 11.93 -12.05
CA MET A 189 7.50 13.22 -11.37
C MET A 189 8.10 14.39 -12.16
N LEU A 190 9.18 14.13 -12.89
CA LEU A 190 9.81 15.08 -13.79
C LEU A 190 9.70 14.62 -15.24
N LYS A 191 9.68 15.59 -16.16
CA LYS A 191 9.83 15.39 -17.60
C LYS A 191 10.94 16.30 -18.14
N ARG A 192 11.62 15.85 -19.21
CA ARG A 192 12.61 16.65 -19.94
C ARG A 192 11.92 17.37 -21.10
N LYS A 193 12.32 18.60 -21.35
CA LYS A 193 12.02 19.33 -22.57
C LYS A 193 13.06 19.04 -23.64
N GLU A 194 12.79 19.47 -24.86
CA GLU A 194 13.73 19.36 -25.99
C GLU A 194 15.05 20.10 -25.75
N ASP A 195 15.00 21.19 -25.00
CA ASP A 195 16.18 21.99 -24.60
C ASP A 195 17.00 21.34 -23.46
N GLY A 196 16.64 20.14 -23.00
CA GLY A 196 17.31 19.41 -21.93
C GLY A 196 16.87 19.84 -20.52
N THR A 197 16.11 20.91 -20.35
CA THR A 197 15.62 21.33 -19.03
C THR A 197 14.55 20.38 -18.52
N SER A 198 14.48 20.20 -17.18
CA SER A 198 13.45 19.39 -16.55
C SER A 198 12.28 20.26 -16.05
N TYR A 199 11.09 19.65 -15.95
CA TYR A 199 9.93 20.29 -15.34
C TYR A 199 9.04 19.26 -14.61
N PRO A 200 8.37 19.65 -13.50
CA PRO A 200 7.41 18.79 -12.82
C PRO A 200 6.25 18.42 -13.73
N MET A 201 5.92 17.12 -13.77
CA MET A 201 4.81 16.61 -14.57
C MET A 201 3.44 17.03 -14.01
N PHE A 202 3.34 17.12 -12.70
CA PHE A 202 2.12 17.46 -11.99
C PHE A 202 2.19 18.93 -11.55
N ARG A 203 1.22 19.71 -11.99
CA ARG A 203 1.04 21.12 -11.62
C ARG A 203 -0.43 21.47 -11.62
N GLU A 204 -0.90 22.28 -10.67
CA GLU A 204 -2.29 22.64 -10.47
C GLU A 204 -3.21 21.42 -10.43
N ARG A 205 -2.78 20.36 -9.65
CA ARG A 205 -3.51 19.09 -9.60
C ARG A 205 -3.70 18.60 -8.19
N ILE A 206 -4.91 18.08 -7.93
CA ILE A 206 -5.13 17.23 -6.75
C ILE A 206 -4.45 15.90 -7.00
N MET A 207 -3.54 15.55 -6.10
CA MET A 207 -2.76 14.31 -6.13
C MET A 207 -3.48 13.23 -5.34
N ILE A 208 -3.70 12.09 -5.98
CA ILE A 208 -4.40 10.93 -5.42
C ILE A 208 -3.42 9.76 -5.45
N PRO A 209 -2.94 9.27 -4.30
CA PRO A 209 -1.96 8.20 -4.27
C PRO A 209 -2.58 6.87 -4.73
N ILE A 210 -1.85 6.14 -5.56
CA ILE A 210 -2.15 4.77 -5.94
C ILE A 210 -1.32 3.87 -5.03
N ARG A 211 -2.00 2.99 -4.30
CA ARG A 211 -1.37 2.10 -3.31
C ARG A 211 -1.38 0.66 -3.79
N ASN A 212 -0.36 -0.08 -3.42
CA ASN A 212 -0.34 -1.52 -3.62
C ASN A 212 -1.20 -2.22 -2.54
N ARG A 213 -1.31 -3.55 -2.61
CA ARG A 213 -2.08 -4.37 -1.66
C ARG A 213 -1.61 -4.26 -0.20
N TRP A 214 -0.41 -3.76 0.03
CA TRP A 214 0.17 -3.54 1.36
C TRP A 214 0.05 -2.09 1.84
N GLY A 215 -0.70 -1.24 1.11
CA GLY A 215 -0.92 0.16 1.46
C GLY A 215 0.23 1.11 1.09
N ARG A 216 1.35 0.63 0.53
CA ARG A 216 2.46 1.49 0.11
C ARG A 216 2.15 2.21 -1.18
N ILE A 217 2.52 3.48 -1.26
CA ILE A 217 2.33 4.30 -2.47
C ILE A 217 3.29 3.80 -3.55
N ILE A 218 2.76 3.55 -4.74
CA ILE A 218 3.51 3.08 -5.91
C ILE A 218 3.42 4.03 -7.10
N ALA A 219 2.45 4.95 -7.10
CA ALA A 219 2.21 5.94 -8.16
C ALA A 219 1.19 6.98 -7.72
N TYR A 220 0.85 7.90 -8.62
CA TYR A 220 -0.24 8.86 -8.45
C TYR A 220 -1.15 8.91 -9.68
N THR A 221 -2.44 9.12 -9.45
CA THR A 221 -3.32 9.76 -10.41
C THR A 221 -3.58 11.19 -9.97
N ALA A 222 -3.72 12.12 -10.92
CA ALA A 222 -3.79 13.53 -10.58
C ALA A 222 -4.86 14.25 -11.39
N ARG A 223 -5.80 14.92 -10.67
CA ARG A 223 -6.91 15.68 -11.24
C ARG A 223 -6.51 17.14 -11.44
N TYR A 224 -6.64 17.65 -12.66
CA TYR A 224 -6.40 19.05 -12.95
C TYR A 224 -7.51 19.95 -12.40
N ILE A 225 -7.11 21.05 -11.77
CA ILE A 225 -8.02 22.07 -11.20
C ILE A 225 -7.67 23.49 -11.63
N GLY A 226 -6.67 23.66 -12.52
CA GLY A 226 -6.29 24.95 -13.06
C GLY A 226 -7.26 25.48 -14.13
N ALA A 227 -6.94 26.66 -14.68
CA ALA A 227 -7.82 27.38 -15.62
C ALA A 227 -7.68 26.96 -17.08
N ASN A 228 -6.67 26.14 -17.46
CA ASN A 228 -6.46 25.76 -18.86
C ASN A 228 -7.48 24.70 -19.31
N PRO A 229 -8.44 25.01 -20.19
CA PRO A 229 -9.48 24.07 -20.63
C PRO A 229 -8.94 22.92 -21.48
N HIS A 230 -7.75 23.08 -22.06
CA HIS A 230 -7.10 22.03 -22.88
C HIS A 230 -6.25 21.07 -22.07
N ALA A 231 -6.03 21.33 -20.78
CA ALA A 231 -5.29 20.43 -19.93
C ALA A 231 -6.09 19.14 -19.68
N PRO A 232 -5.45 17.94 -19.79
CA PRO A 232 -6.13 16.67 -19.48
C PRO A 232 -6.68 16.69 -18.07
N LYS A 233 -7.97 16.35 -17.90
CA LYS A 233 -8.65 16.30 -16.60
C LYS A 233 -7.95 15.41 -15.60
N TYR A 234 -7.49 14.23 -16.04
CA TYR A 234 -6.70 13.29 -15.26
C TYR A 234 -5.44 12.86 -15.98
N ILE A 235 -4.35 12.73 -15.24
CA ILE A 235 -3.10 12.12 -15.70
C ILE A 235 -2.59 11.18 -14.62
N ASN A 236 -1.89 10.10 -15.03
CA ASN A 236 -1.27 9.15 -14.12
C ASN A 236 0.25 9.27 -14.19
N SER A 237 0.94 8.81 -13.16
CA SER A 237 2.39 8.60 -13.19
C SER A 237 2.79 7.75 -14.41
N ALA A 238 4.00 7.93 -14.87
CA ALA A 238 4.59 7.07 -15.90
C ALA A 238 4.70 5.61 -15.38
N THR A 239 4.86 4.67 -16.30
CA THR A 239 5.21 3.29 -15.95
C THR A 239 6.61 3.28 -15.33
N SER A 240 6.76 2.56 -14.23
CA SER A 240 8.03 2.32 -13.53
C SER A 240 8.11 0.85 -13.10
N VAL A 241 9.19 0.45 -12.46
CA VAL A 241 9.31 -0.90 -11.87
C VAL A 241 8.29 -1.14 -10.75
N LEU A 242 7.69 -0.08 -10.19
CA LEU A 242 6.66 -0.17 -9.14
C LEU A 242 5.24 -0.18 -9.69
N TYR A 243 5.01 0.41 -10.87
CA TYR A 243 3.67 0.70 -11.38
C TYR A 243 3.59 0.63 -12.90
N THR A 244 2.62 -0.10 -13.42
CA THR A 244 2.30 -0.11 -14.86
C THR A 244 1.12 0.82 -15.12
N ASN A 245 1.35 1.88 -15.93
CA ASN A 245 0.29 2.82 -16.27
C ASN A 245 -0.75 2.12 -17.19
N PRO A 246 -2.03 2.07 -16.80
CA PRO A 246 -3.09 1.39 -17.57
C PRO A 246 -3.29 1.93 -18.99
N ARG A 247 -2.86 3.17 -19.28
CA ARG A 247 -2.92 3.74 -20.65
C ARG A 247 -1.88 3.14 -21.58
N ASN A 248 -0.86 2.48 -21.03
CA ASN A 248 0.19 1.81 -21.80
C ASN A 248 -0.10 0.31 -21.99
N THR A 249 -1.18 -0.19 -21.41
CA THR A 249 -1.66 -1.55 -21.58
C THR A 249 -3.03 -1.49 -22.27
N ASP A 250 -3.26 -2.31 -23.29
CA ASP A 250 -4.55 -2.42 -24.01
C ASP A 250 -5.71 -2.96 -23.14
N ARG A 251 -5.54 -2.96 -21.82
CA ARG A 251 -6.58 -3.38 -20.85
C ARG A 251 -7.05 -2.19 -20.04
N ILE A 252 -8.19 -1.66 -20.45
CA ILE A 252 -9.02 -0.74 -19.65
C ILE A 252 -9.46 -1.48 -18.38
N THR A 253 -8.75 -1.30 -17.28
CA THR A 253 -9.26 -1.70 -15.97
C THR A 253 -10.15 -0.60 -15.39
N ARG A 254 -11.38 -1.00 -15.05
CA ARG A 254 -12.53 -0.20 -14.61
C ARG A 254 -12.34 0.48 -13.25
N PHE A 255 -11.38 1.35 -13.07
CA PHE A 255 -11.29 2.17 -11.85
C PHE A 255 -11.82 3.61 -12.03
N GLY A 256 -12.31 3.97 -13.23
CA GLY A 256 -12.85 5.30 -13.52
C GLY A 256 -14.31 5.53 -13.11
N ASN A 257 -15.06 4.52 -12.73
CA ASN A 257 -16.51 4.63 -12.52
C ASN A 257 -16.97 4.78 -11.07
N ALA A 258 -16.06 4.76 -10.11
CA ALA A 258 -16.41 4.91 -8.69
C ALA A 258 -16.30 6.35 -8.16
N MET A 259 -15.89 7.32 -8.99
CA MET A 259 -15.68 8.71 -8.59
C MET A 259 -16.46 9.73 -9.46
N ASN A 260 -17.53 9.35 -10.13
CA ASN A 260 -18.42 10.29 -10.78
C ASN A 260 -19.58 10.67 -9.88
#